data_b6726d79d702d17f794d7fbc150c75e9
#
_entry.id   b6726d79d702d17f794d7fbc150c75e9
#
_cell.length_a   1.000
_cell.length_b   1.000
_cell.length_c   1.000
_cell.angle_alpha   90.00
_cell.angle_beta   90.00
_cell.angle_gamma   90.00
#
_symmetry.space_group_name_H-M   'P 1'
#
loop_
_entity.id
_entity.type
_entity.pdbx_description
1 polymer ?
#
loop_
_entity_poly.entity_id
_entity_poly.type
_entity_poly.pdbx_seq_one_letter_code
_entity_poly.pdbx_strand_id
1 'polypeptide(L)'
;MFKFRNDSYADVRIEDRFSTNVSFMNGMLKEMKERKEKRAFIRVFDGKMWYYASTTDINDVQNKLDGLYAQAKSNPKIAKNSTVKRYQVNVEEKMAFAGASVRDISIMEKKALLESYLPILQSSPCMAMPQASYLDRNSVFEFYSSKGSAIKFDYQTCGMVLACTLADGDKHFSAHHQIGDVYFNKLKGKTRVLKESFAEQVEFMQTAVPIEAGEYPVILSPEAAGIFAHESFGHKSEADFMLADEGIRREWQIGKEVASPLLTIVDCGKDLGSGYVPYDDEGTKARKNYLIKKGVLAGRLHSGATSAYLKEKTTGNARAVNCTFEPIVRMTNTYIDKGELTKDELFAGVKFGYYIKSVSHGSGMSKFTIAPSVAYEIVDGKITRPVKISVITGDVFTTLGLIDGLSNKVEFMSFVSGGCGKMEQNPLPVGFGGPYVRVSKMFAQ
;
A
#
# COMPACT_ATOMS: atom_id res chain seq x y z
N MET A 1 24.66 -6.80 21.92
CA MET A 1 25.07 -5.78 20.93
C MET A 1 26.01 -6.46 19.95
N PHE A 2 25.78 -6.32 18.63
CA PHE A 2 26.60 -6.94 17.59
C PHE A 2 27.98 -6.30 17.49
N LYS A 3 28.99 -7.10 17.15
CA LYS A 3 30.36 -6.64 16.91
C LYS A 3 30.51 -6.35 15.41
N PHE A 4 30.61 -5.08 15.06
CA PHE A 4 30.80 -4.63 13.69
C PHE A 4 32.26 -4.31 13.39
N ARG A 5 32.71 -4.58 12.15
CA ARG A 5 34.04 -4.19 11.64
C ARG A 5 33.99 -2.76 11.10
N ASN A 6 35.14 -2.10 11.05
CA ASN A 6 35.27 -0.71 10.57
C ASN A 6 35.65 -0.61 9.09
N ASP A 7 36.00 -1.72 8.44
CA ASP A 7 36.49 -1.81 7.06
C ASP A 7 35.41 -2.29 6.07
N SER A 8 34.17 -2.35 6.51
CA SER A 8 32.98 -2.62 5.71
C SER A 8 31.76 -1.98 6.38
N TYR A 9 30.70 -1.74 5.62
CA TYR A 9 29.39 -1.41 6.18
C TYR A 9 28.63 -2.70 6.44
N ALA A 10 27.93 -2.76 7.55
CA ALA A 10 27.03 -3.86 7.84
C ALA A 10 25.79 -3.39 8.58
N ASP A 11 24.69 -4.09 8.35
CA ASP A 11 23.47 -3.95 9.14
C ASP A 11 22.83 -5.31 9.44
N VAL A 12 22.06 -5.33 10.52
CA VAL A 12 21.28 -6.46 11.01
C VAL A 12 19.86 -5.99 11.24
N ARG A 13 18.89 -6.65 10.61
CA ARG A 13 17.46 -6.51 10.87
C ARG A 13 16.95 -7.74 11.57
N ILE A 14 16.18 -7.57 12.63
CA ILE A 14 15.49 -8.65 13.32
C ILE A 14 13.99 -8.32 13.27
N GLU A 15 13.18 -9.27 12.86
CA GLU A 15 11.74 -9.17 12.88
C GLU A 15 11.15 -10.26 13.78
N ASP A 16 10.39 -9.86 14.80
CA ASP A 16 9.53 -10.74 15.60
C ASP A 16 8.10 -10.52 15.11
N ARG A 17 7.57 -11.46 14.33
CA ARG A 17 6.26 -11.39 13.69
C ARG A 17 5.26 -12.31 14.38
N PHE A 18 4.12 -11.74 14.69
CA PHE A 18 2.91 -12.45 15.07
C PHE A 18 1.85 -12.28 13.98
N SER A 19 1.08 -13.30 13.69
CA SER A 19 -0.06 -13.22 12.78
C SER A 19 -1.16 -14.20 13.15
N THR A 20 -2.42 -13.80 12.88
CA THR A 20 -3.60 -14.65 13.01
C THR A 20 -4.30 -14.77 11.66
N ASN A 21 -4.78 -15.98 11.37
CA ASN A 21 -5.71 -16.24 10.28
C ASN A 21 -6.89 -17.07 10.82
N VAL A 22 -8.11 -16.55 10.63
CA VAL A 22 -9.35 -17.28 10.86
C VAL A 22 -10.19 -17.20 9.61
N SER A 23 -10.63 -18.32 9.06
CA SER A 23 -11.45 -18.32 7.86
C SER A 23 -12.62 -19.27 7.93
N PHE A 24 -13.73 -18.83 7.31
CA PHE A 24 -14.95 -19.61 7.11
C PHE A 24 -15.23 -19.74 5.62
N MET A 25 -15.74 -20.89 5.21
CA MET A 25 -16.25 -21.14 3.87
C MET A 25 -17.56 -21.92 3.99
N ASN A 26 -18.61 -21.44 3.34
CA ASN A 26 -19.97 -22.02 3.42
C ASN A 26 -20.45 -22.18 4.88
N GLY A 27 -20.15 -21.20 5.72
CA GLY A 27 -20.52 -21.20 7.14
C GLY A 27 -19.68 -22.13 8.05
N MET A 28 -18.76 -22.92 7.49
CA MET A 28 -17.89 -23.82 8.24
C MET A 28 -16.51 -23.23 8.47
N LEU A 29 -15.99 -23.36 9.67
CA LEU A 29 -14.62 -22.99 10.01
C LEU A 29 -13.63 -23.84 9.19
N LYS A 30 -12.76 -23.18 8.44
CA LYS A 30 -11.73 -23.83 7.61
C LYS A 30 -10.32 -23.71 8.19
N GLU A 31 -10.00 -22.54 8.71
CA GLU A 31 -8.71 -22.30 9.33
C GLU A 31 -8.87 -21.45 10.58
N MET A 32 -8.09 -21.75 11.59
CA MET A 32 -7.94 -20.98 12.80
C MET A 32 -6.52 -21.17 13.30
N LYS A 33 -5.65 -20.17 13.01
CA LYS A 33 -4.22 -20.33 13.22
C LYS A 33 -3.54 -19.05 13.68
N GLU A 34 -2.67 -19.18 14.67
CA GLU A 34 -1.70 -18.18 15.05
C GLU A 34 -0.28 -18.64 14.65
N ARG A 35 0.53 -17.72 14.21
CA ARG A 35 1.95 -17.95 13.91
C ARG A 35 2.81 -16.93 14.63
N LYS A 36 3.93 -17.42 15.17
CA LYS A 36 5.00 -16.58 15.75
C LYS A 36 6.29 -16.97 15.05
N GLU A 37 6.96 -15.99 14.47
CA GLU A 37 8.21 -16.18 13.75
C GLU A 37 9.19 -15.10 14.15
N LYS A 38 10.43 -15.50 14.45
CA LYS A 38 11.52 -14.53 14.65
C LYS A 38 12.62 -14.82 13.65
N ARG A 39 13.05 -13.80 12.93
CA ARG A 39 14.02 -13.92 11.84
C ARG A 39 14.99 -12.77 11.88
N ALA A 40 16.21 -13.00 11.40
CA ALA A 40 17.19 -11.95 11.14
C ALA A 40 17.63 -11.97 9.67
N PHE A 41 17.91 -10.79 9.15
CA PHE A 41 18.58 -10.56 7.87
C PHE A 41 19.83 -9.74 8.13
N ILE A 42 20.95 -10.20 7.61
CA ILE A 42 22.27 -9.63 7.83
C ILE A 42 22.84 -9.21 6.48
N ARG A 43 23.37 -8.00 6.39
CA ARG A 43 24.06 -7.51 5.20
C ARG A 43 25.44 -7.00 5.52
N VAL A 44 26.38 -7.30 4.63
CA VAL A 44 27.74 -6.72 4.64
C VAL A 44 28.02 -6.11 3.27
N PHE A 45 28.54 -4.89 3.24
CA PHE A 45 28.92 -4.19 2.00
C PHE A 45 30.39 -3.79 2.05
N ASP A 46 31.17 -4.25 1.10
CA ASP A 46 32.60 -3.95 1.00
C ASP A 46 32.94 -2.70 0.17
N GLY A 47 31.89 -2.03 -0.34
CA GLY A 47 32.00 -0.87 -1.22
C GLY A 47 31.81 -1.18 -2.70
N LYS A 48 31.75 -2.47 -3.09
CA LYS A 48 31.45 -2.96 -4.43
C LYS A 48 30.34 -3.99 -4.43
N MET A 49 30.42 -4.97 -3.53
CA MET A 49 29.52 -6.10 -3.46
C MET A 49 28.79 -6.13 -2.12
N TRP A 50 27.54 -6.55 -2.16
CA TRP A 50 26.74 -6.91 -1.00
C TRP A 50 26.79 -8.40 -0.75
N TYR A 51 26.91 -8.77 0.50
CA TYR A 51 26.84 -10.15 1.01
C TYR A 51 25.66 -10.26 1.96
N TYR A 52 24.89 -11.33 1.84
CA TYR A 52 23.63 -11.50 2.56
C TYR A 52 23.58 -12.82 3.31
N ALA A 53 22.96 -12.82 4.46
CA ALA A 53 22.55 -14.03 5.18
C ALA A 53 21.21 -13.78 5.87
N SER A 54 20.41 -14.84 6.00
CA SER A 54 19.22 -14.86 6.82
C SER A 54 19.25 -16.04 7.76
N THR A 55 18.62 -15.91 8.93
CA THR A 55 18.52 -16.98 9.92
C THR A 55 17.26 -16.85 10.76
N THR A 56 16.73 -17.99 11.20
CA THR A 56 15.70 -18.07 12.24
C THR A 56 16.29 -18.31 13.64
N ASP A 57 17.55 -18.67 13.71
CA ASP A 57 18.29 -18.73 14.96
C ASP A 57 18.93 -17.37 15.26
N ILE A 58 18.30 -16.63 16.16
CA ILE A 58 18.74 -15.29 16.53
C ILE A 58 20.07 -15.32 17.31
N ASN A 59 20.40 -16.43 17.97
CA ASN A 59 21.67 -16.58 18.68
C ASN A 59 22.86 -16.74 17.71
N ASP A 60 22.61 -17.22 16.49
CA ASP A 60 23.62 -17.41 15.45
C ASP A 60 23.90 -16.17 14.59
N VAL A 61 23.21 -15.07 14.83
CA VAL A 61 23.33 -13.82 14.01
C VAL A 61 24.77 -13.30 13.97
N GLN A 62 25.50 -13.31 15.08
CA GLN A 62 26.90 -12.85 15.09
C GLN A 62 27.81 -13.77 14.25
N ASN A 63 27.65 -15.10 14.33
CA ASN A 63 28.42 -16.03 13.53
C ASN A 63 28.13 -15.87 12.03
N LYS A 64 26.86 -15.63 11.66
CA LYS A 64 26.49 -15.30 10.26
C LYS A 64 27.16 -14.02 9.78
N LEU A 65 27.15 -12.97 10.63
CA LEU A 65 27.81 -11.70 10.33
C LEU A 65 29.33 -11.91 10.13
N ASP A 66 29.97 -12.67 11.01
CA ASP A 66 31.40 -12.98 10.92
C ASP A 66 31.73 -13.80 9.66
N GLY A 67 30.84 -14.73 9.29
CA GLY A 67 30.95 -15.49 8.04
C GLY A 67 30.85 -14.63 6.78
N LEU A 68 30.00 -13.60 6.77
CA LEU A 68 29.92 -12.63 5.68
C LEU A 68 31.16 -11.73 5.63
N TYR A 69 31.70 -11.33 6.78
CA TYR A 69 32.95 -10.59 6.84
C TYR A 69 34.15 -11.37 6.29
N ALA A 70 34.17 -12.69 6.44
CA ALA A 70 35.23 -13.53 5.86
C ALA A 70 35.20 -13.55 4.31
N GLN A 71 34.04 -13.30 3.72
CA GLN A 71 33.86 -13.23 2.26
C GLN A 71 34.11 -11.83 1.69
N ALA A 72 33.79 -10.79 2.49
CA ALA A 72 33.88 -9.39 2.09
C ALA A 72 35.32 -8.91 2.03
N LYS A 73 35.63 -8.11 1.04
CA LYS A 73 36.95 -7.46 0.95
C LYS A 73 37.07 -6.33 1.94
N SER A 74 38.21 -6.23 2.61
CA SER A 74 38.50 -5.10 3.51
C SER A 74 38.55 -3.78 2.72
N ASN A 75 37.83 -2.78 3.20
CA ASN A 75 37.82 -1.43 2.63
C ASN A 75 37.90 -0.36 3.73
N PRO A 76 39.07 0.02 4.18
CA PRO A 76 39.25 1.04 5.24
C PRO A 76 38.62 2.42 4.89
N LYS A 77 38.27 2.64 3.63
CA LYS A 77 37.61 3.86 3.16
C LYS A 77 36.10 3.73 3.02
N ILE A 78 35.49 2.67 3.53
CA ILE A 78 34.04 2.37 3.36
C ILE A 78 33.14 3.53 3.83
N ALA A 79 33.50 4.23 4.91
CA ALA A 79 32.77 5.40 5.41
C ALA A 79 32.71 6.56 4.39
N LYS A 80 33.61 6.60 3.38
CA LYS A 80 33.62 7.58 2.30
C LYS A 80 32.79 7.17 1.11
N ASN A 81 32.31 5.91 1.04
CA ASN A 81 31.46 5.42 -0.03
C ASN A 81 30.18 6.25 -0.12
N SER A 82 29.73 6.58 -1.34
CA SER A 82 28.58 7.45 -1.58
C SER A 82 27.28 6.90 -1.00
N THR A 83 27.03 5.59 -1.13
CA THR A 83 25.86 4.92 -0.58
C THR A 83 25.90 4.88 0.95
N VAL A 84 27.04 4.49 1.53
CA VAL A 84 27.20 4.40 2.99
C VAL A 84 27.01 5.77 3.65
N LYS A 85 27.44 6.86 3.02
CA LYS A 85 27.19 8.23 3.50
C LYS A 85 25.70 8.57 3.60
N ARG A 86 24.83 7.94 2.79
CA ARG A 86 23.39 8.21 2.79
C ARG A 86 22.67 7.56 3.96
N TYR A 87 23.17 6.45 4.49
CA TYR A 87 22.55 5.80 5.63
C TYR A 87 22.57 6.69 6.86
N GLN A 88 21.41 6.85 7.47
CA GLN A 88 21.23 7.64 8.69
C GLN A 88 21.74 6.87 9.90
N VAL A 89 22.03 7.59 10.98
CA VAL A 89 22.24 7.02 12.30
C VAL A 89 21.09 7.46 13.19
N ASN A 90 20.28 6.49 13.62
CA ASN A 90 19.14 6.71 14.49
C ASN A 90 19.23 5.76 15.69
N VAL A 91 18.97 6.29 16.89
CA VAL A 91 18.89 5.52 18.14
C VAL A 91 17.55 5.89 18.77
N GLU A 92 16.55 5.03 18.59
CA GLU A 92 15.17 5.33 19.03
C GLU A 92 14.38 4.04 19.23
N GLU A 93 13.53 3.99 20.24
CA GLU A 93 12.49 2.99 20.40
C GLU A 93 11.11 3.65 20.19
N LYS A 94 10.30 3.10 19.26
CA LYS A 94 8.98 3.64 18.89
C LYS A 94 7.93 2.53 18.80
N MET A 95 7.36 2.16 19.93
CA MET A 95 6.32 1.13 20.05
C MET A 95 4.93 1.78 19.99
N ALA A 96 4.41 1.96 18.78
CA ALA A 96 3.13 2.65 18.55
C ALA A 96 1.93 1.82 19.03
N PHE A 97 2.07 0.50 19.14
CA PHE A 97 0.98 -0.45 19.43
C PHE A 97 1.18 -1.20 20.75
N ALA A 98 2.12 -0.82 21.61
CA ALA A 98 2.40 -1.49 22.87
C ALA A 98 1.16 -1.62 23.79
N GLY A 99 0.25 -0.65 23.77
CA GLY A 99 -0.99 -0.67 24.58
C GLY A 99 -2.23 -1.18 23.85
N ALA A 100 -2.11 -1.59 22.57
CA ALA A 100 -3.25 -2.00 21.73
C ALA A 100 -2.82 -3.07 20.70
N SER A 101 -1.95 -3.96 21.11
CA SER A 101 -1.40 -5.00 20.24
C SER A 101 -2.45 -6.06 19.91
N VAL A 102 -2.54 -6.45 18.63
CA VAL A 102 -3.36 -7.59 18.21
C VAL A 102 -2.84 -8.93 18.75
N ARG A 103 -1.60 -8.96 19.27
CA ARG A 103 -1.05 -10.13 19.99
C ARG A 103 -1.79 -10.42 21.29
N ASP A 104 -2.37 -9.39 21.91
CA ASP A 104 -3.03 -9.47 23.22
C ASP A 104 -4.52 -9.84 23.09
N ILE A 105 -5.05 -9.87 21.86
CA ILE A 105 -6.42 -10.27 21.56
C ILE A 105 -6.45 -11.76 21.31
N SER A 106 -7.29 -12.49 22.05
CA SER A 106 -7.41 -13.94 21.90
C SER A 106 -7.95 -14.32 20.52
N ILE A 107 -7.47 -15.44 19.98
CA ILE A 107 -7.98 -15.95 18.70
C ILE A 107 -9.49 -16.25 18.75
N MET A 108 -10.02 -16.57 19.93
CA MET A 108 -11.46 -16.80 20.14
C MET A 108 -12.24 -15.50 20.00
N GLU A 109 -11.74 -14.37 20.49
CA GLU A 109 -12.38 -13.06 20.31
C GLU A 109 -12.35 -12.63 18.84
N LYS A 110 -11.25 -12.87 18.13
CA LYS A 110 -11.10 -12.62 16.69
C LYS A 110 -12.10 -13.46 15.88
N LYS A 111 -12.22 -14.75 16.22
CA LYS A 111 -13.19 -15.66 15.62
C LYS A 111 -14.62 -15.20 15.88
N ALA A 112 -14.98 -14.90 17.12
CA ALA A 112 -16.32 -14.45 17.50
C ALA A 112 -16.73 -13.15 16.77
N LEU A 113 -15.77 -12.21 16.57
CA LEU A 113 -16.02 -11.02 15.78
C LEU A 113 -16.34 -11.36 14.33
N LEU A 114 -15.56 -12.23 13.69
CA LEU A 114 -15.81 -12.66 12.32
C LEU A 114 -17.13 -13.39 12.18
N GLU A 115 -17.44 -14.30 13.10
CA GLU A 115 -18.71 -15.04 13.15
C GLU A 115 -19.93 -14.11 13.23
N SER A 116 -19.82 -12.99 13.95
CA SER A 116 -20.91 -12.03 14.07
C SER A 116 -21.34 -11.39 12.75
N TYR A 117 -20.50 -11.46 11.72
CA TYR A 117 -20.76 -10.92 10.38
C TYR A 117 -21.18 -11.97 9.36
N LEU A 118 -21.02 -13.28 9.62
CA LEU A 118 -21.39 -14.34 8.66
C LEU A 118 -22.85 -14.28 8.20
N PRO A 119 -23.86 -13.93 9.04
CA PRO A 119 -25.25 -13.83 8.59
C PRO A 119 -25.47 -12.83 7.45
N ILE A 120 -24.56 -11.87 7.26
CA ILE A 120 -24.63 -10.89 6.15
C ILE A 120 -24.49 -11.58 4.81
N LEU A 121 -23.63 -12.60 4.71
CA LEU A 121 -23.39 -13.38 3.48
C LEU A 121 -24.52 -14.37 3.16
N GLN A 122 -25.59 -14.36 3.94
CA GLN A 122 -26.81 -15.16 3.75
C GLN A 122 -28.05 -14.27 3.66
N SER A 123 -27.89 -12.96 3.55
CA SER A 123 -28.99 -11.98 3.57
C SER A 123 -29.78 -11.90 2.26
N SER A 124 -29.30 -12.55 1.19
CA SER A 124 -29.99 -12.61 -0.12
C SER A 124 -29.88 -14.02 -0.70
N PRO A 125 -30.94 -14.54 -1.36
CA PRO A 125 -30.89 -15.83 -2.05
C PRO A 125 -29.88 -15.86 -3.21
N CYS A 126 -29.48 -14.71 -3.75
CA CYS A 126 -28.46 -14.61 -4.79
C CYS A 126 -27.04 -14.90 -4.28
N MET A 127 -26.79 -14.97 -2.97
CA MET A 127 -25.47 -15.15 -2.38
C MET A 127 -25.13 -16.65 -2.31
N ALA A 128 -24.13 -17.03 -3.10
CA ALA A 128 -23.58 -18.39 -3.12
C ALA A 128 -22.10 -18.38 -2.69
N MET A 129 -21.61 -19.52 -2.24
CA MET A 129 -20.21 -19.73 -1.84
C MET A 129 -19.67 -18.66 -0.86
N PRO A 130 -20.35 -18.42 0.27
CA PRO A 130 -19.93 -17.40 1.22
C PRO A 130 -18.58 -17.74 1.84
N GLN A 131 -17.70 -16.74 1.88
CA GLN A 131 -16.36 -16.81 2.46
C GLN A 131 -16.15 -15.61 3.38
N ALA A 132 -15.54 -15.84 4.52
CA ALA A 132 -15.13 -14.79 5.43
C ALA A 132 -13.76 -15.10 6.02
N SER A 133 -12.90 -14.10 6.11
CA SER A 133 -11.57 -14.23 6.69
C SER A 133 -11.26 -13.06 7.61
N TYR A 134 -10.67 -13.36 8.76
CA TYR A 134 -10.00 -12.41 9.63
C TYR A 134 -8.50 -12.62 9.52
N LEU A 135 -7.78 -11.53 9.31
CA LEU A 135 -6.33 -11.52 9.18
C LEU A 135 -5.75 -10.43 10.09
N ASP A 136 -4.70 -10.75 10.81
CA ASP A 136 -3.88 -9.72 11.44
C ASP A 136 -2.39 -10.03 11.36
N ARG A 137 -1.62 -8.98 11.58
CA ARG A 137 -0.17 -9.04 11.73
C ARG A 137 0.26 -7.96 12.71
N ASN A 138 1.14 -8.33 13.64
CA ASN A 138 1.95 -7.38 14.39
C ASN A 138 3.42 -7.81 14.26
N SER A 139 4.29 -6.89 13.88
CA SER A 139 5.73 -7.14 13.78
C SER A 139 6.48 -6.12 14.63
N VAL A 140 7.42 -6.62 15.43
CA VAL A 140 8.42 -5.81 16.14
C VAL A 140 9.72 -5.92 15.38
N PHE A 141 10.28 -4.79 14.99
CA PHE A 141 11.55 -4.68 14.27
C PHE A 141 12.64 -4.12 15.15
N GLU A 142 13.83 -4.71 15.02
CA GLU A 142 15.07 -4.16 15.52
C GLU A 142 16.03 -3.99 14.35
N PHE A 143 16.68 -2.83 14.29
CA PHE A 143 17.69 -2.53 13.28
C PHE A 143 18.97 -2.03 13.93
N TYR A 144 20.08 -2.64 13.55
CA TYR A 144 21.42 -2.29 14.03
C TYR A 144 22.37 -2.11 12.86
N SER A 145 23.26 -1.12 12.92
CA SER A 145 24.24 -0.92 11.85
C SER A 145 25.62 -0.61 12.37
N SER A 146 26.64 -0.89 11.54
CA SER A 146 28.03 -0.54 11.80
C SER A 146 28.27 0.98 11.90
N LYS A 147 27.30 1.81 11.50
CA LYS A 147 27.34 3.27 11.69
C LYS A 147 26.85 3.70 13.09
N GLY A 148 26.30 2.80 13.87
CA GLY A 148 25.81 3.07 15.23
C GLY A 148 24.30 3.23 15.34
N SER A 149 23.50 2.87 14.33
CA SER A 149 22.06 2.81 14.51
C SER A 149 21.67 1.69 15.46
N ALA A 150 20.67 1.98 16.32
CA ALA A 150 19.99 1.03 17.19
C ALA A 150 18.52 1.45 17.28
N ILE A 151 17.68 0.85 16.47
CA ILE A 151 16.26 1.23 16.31
C ILE A 151 15.40 0.05 16.68
N LYS A 152 14.31 0.31 17.41
CA LYS A 152 13.26 -0.67 17.67
C LYS A 152 11.90 -0.02 17.44
N PHE A 153 11.04 -0.67 16.68
CA PHE A 153 9.69 -0.18 16.42
C PHE A 153 8.75 -1.33 16.13
N ASP A 154 7.45 -1.04 16.21
CA ASP A 154 6.41 -1.97 15.81
C ASP A 154 5.53 -1.38 14.71
N TYR A 155 4.91 -2.28 13.96
CA TYR A 155 3.78 -1.97 13.11
C TYR A 155 2.76 -3.11 13.16
N GLN A 156 1.47 -2.79 12.91
CA GLN A 156 0.45 -3.80 12.83
C GLN A 156 -0.65 -3.43 11.84
N THR A 157 -1.36 -4.46 11.39
CA THR A 157 -2.60 -4.36 10.62
C THR A 157 -3.55 -5.46 11.08
N CYS A 158 -4.84 -5.20 11.04
CA CYS A 158 -5.88 -6.21 11.26
C CYS A 158 -7.09 -5.91 10.38
N GLY A 159 -7.87 -6.93 10.06
CA GLY A 159 -9.07 -6.72 9.28
C GLY A 159 -9.82 -7.98 8.92
N MET A 160 -10.87 -7.78 8.17
CA MET A 160 -11.76 -8.84 7.71
C MET A 160 -12.06 -8.66 6.23
N VAL A 161 -12.18 -9.77 5.54
CA VAL A 161 -12.68 -9.84 4.17
C VAL A 161 -13.90 -10.74 4.16
N LEU A 162 -15.01 -10.22 3.68
CA LEU A 162 -16.22 -10.99 3.41
C LEU A 162 -16.39 -11.05 1.89
N ALA A 163 -16.68 -12.22 1.35
CA ALA A 163 -16.85 -12.43 -0.08
C ALA A 163 -17.92 -13.49 -0.36
N CYS A 164 -18.58 -13.37 -1.51
CA CYS A 164 -19.46 -14.39 -2.03
C CYS A 164 -19.56 -14.27 -3.55
N THR A 165 -20.03 -15.31 -4.21
CA THR A 165 -20.49 -15.22 -5.58
C THR A 165 -21.96 -14.84 -5.56
N LEU A 166 -22.32 -13.74 -6.24
CA LEU A 166 -23.71 -13.42 -6.50
C LEU A 166 -24.11 -14.10 -7.81
N ALA A 167 -25.28 -14.75 -7.83
CA ALA A 167 -25.84 -15.43 -8.99
C ALA A 167 -27.35 -15.21 -9.05
N ASP A 168 -27.86 -14.80 -10.23
CA ASP A 168 -29.29 -14.63 -10.51
C ASP A 168 -29.53 -14.91 -12.00
N GLY A 169 -30.01 -16.11 -12.32
CA GLY A 169 -30.07 -16.62 -13.68
C GLY A 169 -28.66 -16.66 -14.32
N ASP A 170 -28.52 -16.01 -15.46
CA ASP A 170 -27.24 -15.93 -16.19
C ASP A 170 -26.31 -14.82 -15.67
N LYS A 171 -26.77 -14.03 -14.69
CA LYS A 171 -25.98 -12.95 -14.12
C LYS A 171 -25.11 -13.47 -12.98
N HIS A 172 -23.81 -13.16 -13.05
CA HIS A 172 -22.84 -13.50 -12.01
C HIS A 172 -22.00 -12.30 -11.64
N PHE A 173 -21.67 -12.19 -10.35
CA PHE A 173 -20.80 -11.13 -9.84
C PHE A 173 -20.02 -11.63 -8.62
N SER A 174 -18.72 -11.33 -8.59
CA SER A 174 -17.87 -11.63 -7.42
C SER A 174 -17.97 -10.48 -6.43
N ALA A 175 -18.79 -10.64 -5.42
CA ALA A 175 -18.99 -9.63 -4.40
C ALA A 175 -17.97 -9.80 -3.27
N HIS A 176 -17.42 -8.69 -2.82
CA HIS A 176 -16.56 -8.68 -1.65
C HIS A 176 -16.59 -7.32 -0.95
N HIS A 177 -16.29 -7.33 0.34
CA HIS A 177 -16.01 -6.12 1.11
C HIS A 177 -14.90 -6.40 2.11
N GLN A 178 -13.94 -5.48 2.17
CA GLN A 178 -12.81 -5.56 3.07
C GLN A 178 -12.86 -4.40 4.08
N ILE A 179 -12.63 -4.72 5.35
CA ILE A 179 -12.46 -3.72 6.42
C ILE A 179 -11.09 -3.94 7.02
N GLY A 180 -10.23 -2.94 6.93
CA GLY A 180 -8.90 -2.94 7.50
C GLY A 180 -8.67 -1.75 8.43
N ASP A 181 -7.91 -1.98 9.49
CA ASP A 181 -7.46 -0.94 10.42
C ASP A 181 -6.14 -1.38 11.07
N VAL A 182 -5.53 -0.50 11.82
CA VAL A 182 -4.40 -0.83 12.70
C VAL A 182 -4.84 -1.18 14.13
N TYR A 183 -6.10 -0.98 14.47
CA TYR A 183 -6.68 -1.27 15.79
C TYR A 183 -7.86 -2.25 15.69
N PHE A 184 -7.79 -3.35 16.40
CA PHE A 184 -8.84 -4.40 16.41
C PHE A 184 -10.25 -3.88 16.76
N ASN A 185 -10.36 -2.96 17.71
CA ASN A 185 -11.64 -2.41 18.13
C ASN A 185 -12.35 -1.61 17.02
N LYS A 186 -11.62 -1.10 16.05
CA LYS A 186 -12.16 -0.39 14.88
C LYS A 186 -12.89 -1.31 13.90
N LEU A 187 -12.69 -2.61 14.01
CA LEU A 187 -13.39 -3.62 13.21
C LEU A 187 -14.79 -3.94 13.76
N LYS A 188 -15.09 -3.56 15.01
CA LYS A 188 -16.39 -3.80 15.66
C LYS A 188 -17.46 -2.84 15.14
N GLY A 189 -18.74 -3.26 15.18
CA GLY A 189 -19.90 -2.41 14.85
C GLY A 189 -20.07 -2.11 13.34
N LYS A 190 -19.52 -2.95 12.45
CA LYS A 190 -19.55 -2.73 10.99
C LYS A 190 -20.74 -3.36 10.27
N THR A 191 -21.68 -3.95 11.00
CA THR A 191 -22.84 -4.67 10.43
C THR A 191 -23.61 -3.84 9.40
N ARG A 192 -23.90 -2.56 9.70
CA ARG A 192 -24.65 -1.67 8.79
C ARG A 192 -23.88 -1.46 7.49
N VAL A 193 -22.62 -1.06 7.58
CA VAL A 193 -21.75 -0.79 6.42
C VAL A 193 -21.62 -2.03 5.51
N LEU A 194 -21.42 -3.20 6.11
CA LEU A 194 -21.33 -4.46 5.38
C LEU A 194 -22.65 -4.82 4.70
N LYS A 195 -23.80 -4.70 5.40
CA LYS A 195 -25.12 -4.97 4.81
C LYS A 195 -25.41 -4.03 3.63
N GLU A 196 -25.17 -2.73 3.80
CA GLU A 196 -25.35 -1.73 2.74
C GLU A 196 -24.47 -2.05 1.53
N SER A 197 -23.19 -2.41 1.75
CA SER A 197 -22.27 -2.76 0.68
C SER A 197 -22.69 -4.01 -0.10
N PHE A 198 -23.11 -5.08 0.57
CA PHE A 198 -23.55 -6.30 -0.13
C PHE A 198 -24.90 -6.11 -0.82
N ALA A 199 -25.85 -5.35 -0.24
CA ALA A 199 -27.10 -5.00 -0.89
C ALA A 199 -26.89 -4.21 -2.17
N GLU A 200 -25.98 -3.25 -2.14
CA GLU A 200 -25.57 -2.47 -3.33
C GLU A 200 -24.96 -3.35 -4.42
N GLN A 201 -24.11 -4.32 -4.04
CA GLN A 201 -23.50 -5.23 -5.02
C GLN A 201 -24.51 -6.20 -5.63
N VAL A 202 -25.54 -6.61 -4.89
CA VAL A 202 -26.69 -7.36 -5.43
C VAL A 202 -27.47 -6.52 -6.43
N GLU A 203 -27.83 -5.29 -6.07
CA GLU A 203 -28.51 -4.33 -6.98
C GLU A 203 -27.67 -4.08 -8.24
N PHE A 204 -26.37 -3.85 -8.08
CA PHE A 204 -25.43 -3.66 -9.20
C PHE A 204 -25.45 -4.86 -10.15
N MET A 205 -25.33 -6.08 -9.63
CA MET A 205 -25.38 -7.29 -10.46
C MET A 205 -26.67 -7.39 -11.25
N GLN A 206 -27.81 -7.07 -10.60
CA GLN A 206 -29.14 -7.21 -11.22
C GLN A 206 -29.45 -6.12 -12.24
N THR A 207 -29.01 -4.90 -12.02
CA THR A 207 -29.52 -3.72 -12.74
C THR A 207 -28.47 -2.99 -13.57
N ALA A 208 -27.16 -3.23 -13.37
CA ALA A 208 -26.13 -2.52 -14.08
C ALA A 208 -26.13 -2.81 -15.58
N VAL A 209 -26.11 -1.77 -16.40
CA VAL A 209 -26.11 -1.82 -17.86
C VAL A 209 -24.74 -1.46 -18.43
N PRO A 210 -24.33 -2.02 -19.59
CA PRO A 210 -23.08 -1.64 -20.21
C PRO A 210 -23.14 -0.18 -20.68
N ILE A 211 -21.96 0.45 -20.77
CA ILE A 211 -21.79 1.78 -21.37
C ILE A 211 -21.31 1.68 -22.81
N GLU A 212 -21.45 2.75 -23.56
CA GLU A 212 -20.73 2.92 -24.82
C GLU A 212 -19.27 3.31 -24.53
N ALA A 213 -18.34 2.73 -25.30
CA ALA A 213 -16.92 3.07 -25.18
C ALA A 213 -16.68 4.53 -25.62
N GLY A 214 -15.96 5.29 -24.82
CA GLY A 214 -15.73 6.70 -25.12
C GLY A 214 -14.94 7.43 -24.07
N GLU A 215 -14.81 8.74 -24.25
CA GLU A 215 -14.14 9.64 -23.30
C GLU A 215 -15.19 10.45 -22.54
N TYR A 216 -15.13 10.34 -21.21
CA TYR A 216 -16.15 10.92 -20.33
C TYR A 216 -15.51 11.63 -19.14
N PRO A 217 -16.19 12.63 -18.56
CA PRO A 217 -15.92 13.06 -17.21
C PRO A 217 -16.10 11.91 -16.21
N VAL A 218 -15.10 11.71 -15.35
CA VAL A 218 -15.12 10.63 -14.36
C VAL A 218 -14.85 11.19 -12.98
N ILE A 219 -15.68 10.81 -12.01
CA ILE A 219 -15.38 11.02 -10.59
C ILE A 219 -14.86 9.69 -10.00
N LEU A 220 -13.67 9.74 -9.43
CA LEU A 220 -13.08 8.64 -8.67
C LEU A 220 -13.43 8.80 -7.19
N SER A 221 -13.89 7.73 -6.54
CA SER A 221 -14.00 7.69 -5.08
C SER A 221 -12.62 7.81 -4.41
N PRO A 222 -12.53 8.01 -3.10
CA PRO A 222 -11.26 7.96 -2.37
C PRO A 222 -10.48 6.65 -2.58
N GLU A 223 -11.18 5.51 -2.68
CA GLU A 223 -10.57 4.21 -3.01
C GLU A 223 -10.00 4.20 -4.43
N ALA A 224 -10.82 4.53 -5.41
CA ALA A 224 -10.41 4.54 -6.81
C ALA A 224 -9.29 5.57 -7.07
N ALA A 225 -9.35 6.74 -6.42
CA ALA A 225 -8.32 7.78 -6.49
C ALA A 225 -7.00 7.32 -5.86
N GLY A 226 -7.06 6.61 -4.75
CA GLY A 226 -5.89 6.03 -4.08
C GLY A 226 -5.22 4.96 -4.93
N ILE A 227 -5.99 4.03 -5.51
CA ILE A 227 -5.48 3.00 -6.43
C ILE A 227 -4.92 3.66 -7.69
N PHE A 228 -5.62 4.65 -8.25
CA PHE A 228 -5.12 5.43 -9.39
C PHE A 228 -3.77 6.08 -9.09
N ALA A 229 -3.62 6.75 -7.94
CA ALA A 229 -2.36 7.37 -7.55
C ALA A 229 -1.24 6.34 -7.35
N HIS A 230 -1.55 5.19 -6.74
CA HIS A 230 -0.59 4.12 -6.48
C HIS A 230 -0.09 3.50 -7.79
N GLU A 231 -1.01 3.05 -8.64
CA GLU A 231 -0.68 2.31 -9.86
C GLU A 231 -0.16 3.20 -10.97
N SER A 232 -0.79 4.36 -11.18
CA SER A 232 -0.41 5.23 -12.30
C SER A 232 0.85 6.04 -12.01
N PHE A 233 1.08 6.42 -10.76
CA PHE A 233 2.14 7.36 -10.43
C PHE A 233 3.12 6.86 -9.36
N GLY A 234 2.62 6.16 -8.34
CA GLY A 234 3.44 5.71 -7.22
C GLY A 234 4.61 4.83 -7.65
N HIS A 235 4.37 3.77 -8.42
CA HIS A 235 5.42 2.91 -8.96
C HIS A 235 6.40 3.67 -9.86
N LYS A 236 5.92 4.60 -10.68
CA LYS A 236 6.78 5.43 -11.53
C LYS A 236 7.69 6.35 -10.72
N SER A 237 7.34 6.66 -9.46
CA SER A 237 8.14 7.48 -8.55
C SER A 237 9.30 6.74 -7.88
N GLU A 238 9.35 5.42 -7.97
CA GLU A 238 10.38 4.59 -7.34
C GLU A 238 11.69 4.69 -8.13
N ALA A 239 12.71 5.29 -7.50
CA ALA A 239 13.93 5.73 -8.18
C ALA A 239 14.83 4.61 -8.73
N ASP A 240 14.66 3.37 -8.30
CA ASP A 240 15.40 2.22 -8.82
C ASP A 240 15.02 1.89 -10.27
N PHE A 241 13.77 2.10 -10.70
CA PHE A 241 13.41 2.05 -12.12
C PHE A 241 14.18 3.06 -12.98
N MET A 242 14.51 4.23 -12.42
CA MET A 242 15.25 5.28 -13.11
C MET A 242 16.75 5.02 -13.22
N LEU A 243 17.28 4.04 -12.45
CA LEU A 243 18.68 3.59 -12.61
C LEU A 243 18.83 2.68 -13.80
N ALA A 244 17.82 1.84 -14.06
CA ALA A 244 17.82 0.86 -15.14
C ALA A 244 17.38 1.47 -16.48
N ASP A 245 16.56 2.53 -16.46
CA ASP A 245 15.95 3.14 -17.65
C ASP A 245 16.19 4.65 -17.72
N GLU A 246 17.01 5.07 -18.69
CA GLU A 246 17.28 6.50 -18.96
C GLU A 246 16.04 7.23 -19.49
N GLY A 247 15.14 6.57 -20.20
CA GLY A 247 13.91 7.15 -20.71
C GLY A 247 13.02 7.61 -19.56
N ILE A 248 12.75 6.72 -18.59
CA ILE A 248 11.99 7.03 -17.37
C ILE A 248 12.69 8.17 -16.61
N ARG A 249 14.02 8.14 -16.49
CA ARG A 249 14.77 9.20 -15.81
C ARG A 249 14.64 10.56 -16.51
N ARG A 250 14.62 10.60 -17.84
CA ARG A 250 14.41 11.85 -18.61
C ARG A 250 13.00 12.39 -18.48
N GLU A 251 11.99 11.51 -18.42
CA GLU A 251 10.60 11.92 -18.16
C GLU A 251 10.44 12.51 -16.76
N TRP A 252 11.18 11.95 -15.76
CA TRP A 252 11.09 12.33 -14.37
C TRP A 252 12.08 13.44 -14.00
N GLN A 253 11.86 14.62 -14.55
CA GLN A 253 12.66 15.81 -14.22
C GLN A 253 12.01 16.58 -13.08
N ILE A 254 12.68 16.66 -11.94
CA ILE A 254 12.23 17.47 -10.80
C ILE A 254 12.09 18.93 -11.23
N GLY A 255 10.94 19.55 -10.90
CA GLY A 255 10.58 20.91 -11.32
C GLY A 255 9.74 20.98 -12.61
N LYS A 256 9.54 19.85 -13.30
CA LYS A 256 8.67 19.80 -14.49
C LYS A 256 7.19 19.81 -14.09
N GLU A 257 6.38 20.62 -14.75
CA GLU A 257 4.92 20.58 -14.67
C GLU A 257 4.43 19.34 -15.42
N VAL A 258 3.66 18.48 -14.71
CA VAL A 258 3.21 17.17 -15.23
C VAL A 258 1.76 16.89 -14.90
N ALA A 259 1.09 17.77 -14.16
CA ALA A 259 -0.25 17.56 -13.68
C ALA A 259 -0.99 18.89 -13.49
N SER A 260 -2.30 18.80 -13.25
CA SER A 260 -3.10 19.95 -12.84
C SER A 260 -2.49 20.65 -11.62
N PRO A 261 -2.50 22.00 -11.55
CA PRO A 261 -2.03 22.76 -10.40
C PRO A 261 -2.77 22.43 -9.08
N LEU A 262 -3.94 21.82 -9.18
CA LEU A 262 -4.71 21.36 -8.02
C LEU A 262 -4.04 20.13 -7.37
N LEU A 263 -3.29 19.34 -8.14
CA LEU A 263 -2.84 18.03 -7.72
C LEU A 263 -1.57 18.09 -6.85
N THR A 264 -1.66 17.46 -5.70
CA THR A 264 -0.52 17.12 -4.84
C THR A 264 -0.57 15.63 -4.51
N ILE A 265 0.49 14.88 -4.80
CA ILE A 265 0.63 13.45 -4.45
C ILE A 265 1.75 13.32 -3.42
N VAL A 266 1.47 12.54 -2.38
CA VAL A 266 2.34 12.35 -1.22
C VAL A 266 2.55 10.86 -0.96
N ASP A 267 3.74 10.50 -0.49
CA ASP A 267 4.03 9.22 0.18
C ASP A 267 4.50 9.50 1.61
N CYS A 268 3.89 8.85 2.62
CA CYS A 268 4.20 9.12 4.02
C CYS A 268 4.11 7.87 4.91
N GLY A 269 5.25 7.31 5.29
CA GLY A 269 5.32 6.16 6.21
C GLY A 269 5.00 6.48 7.67
N LYS A 270 4.81 7.76 8.03
CA LYS A 270 4.44 8.17 9.40
C LYS A 270 2.96 8.04 9.69
N ASP A 271 2.13 8.09 8.65
CA ASP A 271 0.68 8.07 8.80
C ASP A 271 0.23 6.64 9.14
N LEU A 272 -0.64 6.52 10.17
CA LEU A 272 -1.17 5.24 10.59
C LEU A 272 -2.05 4.64 9.49
N GLY A 273 -1.82 3.37 9.16
CA GLY A 273 -2.50 2.62 8.12
C GLY A 273 -1.65 1.43 7.71
N SER A 274 -2.05 0.69 6.68
CA SER A 274 -1.34 -0.51 6.23
C SER A 274 0.09 -0.24 5.75
N GLY A 275 0.39 1.00 5.33
CA GLY A 275 1.73 1.43 4.93
C GLY A 275 2.52 2.13 6.04
N TYR A 276 2.04 2.12 7.30
CA TYR A 276 2.79 2.71 8.41
C TYR A 276 4.11 1.99 8.62
N VAL A 277 5.20 2.73 8.54
CA VAL A 277 6.56 2.27 8.83
C VAL A 277 7.40 3.47 9.26
N PRO A 278 7.70 3.63 10.57
CA PRO A 278 8.40 4.82 11.08
C PRO A 278 9.87 4.89 10.67
N TYR A 279 10.47 3.75 10.35
CA TYR A 279 11.80 3.59 9.79
C TYR A 279 11.75 2.55 8.69
N ASP A 280 12.43 2.78 7.58
CA ASP A 280 12.59 1.77 6.55
C ASP A 280 13.62 0.69 6.92
N ASP A 281 13.76 -0.31 6.08
CA ASP A 281 14.65 -1.46 6.30
C ASP A 281 16.15 -1.13 6.13
N GLU A 282 16.49 0.12 5.87
CA GLU A 282 17.86 0.68 5.92
C GLU A 282 18.06 1.64 7.11
N GLY A 283 17.09 1.70 8.04
CA GLY A 283 17.12 2.54 9.23
C GLY A 283 16.90 4.03 8.94
N THR A 284 16.39 4.38 7.77
CA THR A 284 16.04 5.77 7.42
C THR A 284 14.69 6.14 8.02
N LYS A 285 14.65 7.26 8.76
CA LYS A 285 13.40 7.76 9.36
C LYS A 285 12.39 8.17 8.29
N ALA A 286 11.15 7.67 8.40
CA ALA A 286 10.05 8.03 7.52
C ALA A 286 9.72 9.53 7.59
N ARG A 287 9.31 10.08 6.47
CA ARG A 287 8.92 11.48 6.34
C ARG A 287 7.81 11.63 5.31
N LYS A 288 7.15 12.79 5.27
CA LYS A 288 6.23 13.16 4.20
C LYS A 288 7.05 13.51 2.96
N ASN A 289 6.94 12.72 1.92
CA ASN A 289 7.60 12.90 0.64
C ASN A 289 6.57 13.42 -0.38
N TYR A 290 6.79 14.61 -0.90
CA TYR A 290 5.98 15.13 -2.01
C TYR A 290 6.52 14.56 -3.31
N LEU A 291 5.70 13.81 -4.02
CA LEU A 291 6.01 13.27 -5.35
C LEU A 291 5.60 14.28 -6.43
N ILE A 292 4.37 14.77 -6.35
CA ILE A 292 3.88 15.94 -7.06
C ILE A 292 3.47 16.99 -6.02
N LYS A 293 3.76 18.24 -6.27
CA LYS A 293 3.30 19.36 -5.44
C LYS A 293 2.74 20.45 -6.34
N LYS A 294 1.42 20.66 -6.24
CA LYS A 294 0.69 21.63 -7.07
C LYS A 294 1.03 21.50 -8.56
N GLY A 295 0.90 20.26 -9.09
CA GLY A 295 1.13 19.96 -10.50
C GLY A 295 2.59 19.75 -10.92
N VAL A 296 3.55 20.05 -10.05
CA VAL A 296 5.00 20.00 -10.37
C VAL A 296 5.64 18.75 -9.75
N LEU A 297 6.49 18.05 -10.49
CA LEU A 297 7.33 16.96 -9.98
C LEU A 297 8.25 17.49 -8.87
N ALA A 298 8.05 17.02 -7.64
CA ALA A 298 8.73 17.54 -6.46
C ALA A 298 9.75 16.57 -5.85
N GLY A 299 9.62 15.27 -6.15
CA GLY A 299 10.50 14.26 -5.58
C GLY A 299 10.27 12.87 -6.17
N ARG A 300 10.99 11.92 -5.63
CA ARG A 300 10.89 10.49 -5.92
C ARG A 300 11.20 9.70 -4.66
N LEU A 301 10.94 8.41 -4.67
CA LEU A 301 11.20 7.52 -3.53
C LEU A 301 12.60 6.91 -3.65
N HIS A 302 13.32 6.85 -2.53
CA HIS A 302 14.72 6.44 -2.51
C HIS A 302 15.07 5.40 -1.46
N SER A 303 15.98 4.50 -1.83
CA SER A 303 16.90 3.79 -0.94
C SER A 303 18.21 4.58 -0.76
N GLY A 304 19.12 4.07 0.06
CA GLY A 304 20.48 4.63 0.19
C GLY A 304 21.25 4.61 -1.15
N ALA A 305 21.13 3.51 -1.90
CA ALA A 305 21.81 3.35 -3.19
C ALA A 305 21.28 4.32 -4.24
N THR A 306 19.96 4.39 -4.44
CA THR A 306 19.35 5.28 -5.44
C THR A 306 19.56 6.75 -5.11
N SER A 307 19.50 7.10 -3.81
CA SER A 307 19.77 8.46 -3.35
C SER A 307 21.22 8.90 -3.57
N ALA A 308 22.17 7.96 -3.42
CA ALA A 308 23.57 8.22 -3.71
C ALA A 308 23.82 8.44 -5.21
N TYR A 309 23.24 7.59 -6.05
CA TYR A 309 23.39 7.67 -7.50
C TYR A 309 22.82 8.98 -8.07
N LEU A 310 21.57 9.32 -7.66
CA LEU A 310 20.91 10.54 -8.14
C LEU A 310 21.28 11.79 -7.34
N LYS A 311 22.17 11.69 -6.34
CA LYS A 311 22.62 12.77 -5.46
C LYS A 311 21.50 13.46 -4.69
N GLU A 312 20.45 12.71 -4.36
CA GLU A 312 19.28 13.17 -3.62
C GLU A 312 19.29 12.65 -2.15
N LYS A 313 18.29 13.02 -1.36
CA LYS A 313 18.15 12.56 0.05
C LYS A 313 17.38 11.26 0.09
N THR A 314 17.71 10.37 1.04
CA THR A 314 16.90 9.20 1.38
C THR A 314 15.48 9.60 1.82
N THR A 315 14.49 8.75 1.59
CA THR A 315 13.08 9.09 1.79
C THR A 315 12.37 8.22 2.84
N GLY A 316 13.02 7.15 3.32
CA GLY A 316 12.39 6.19 4.24
C GLY A 316 11.53 5.16 3.48
N ASN A 317 11.95 4.79 2.29
CA ASN A 317 11.22 3.91 1.37
C ASN A 317 12.00 2.66 0.95
N ALA A 318 13.16 2.38 1.53
CA ALA A 318 13.86 1.13 1.32
C ALA A 318 13.18 0.02 2.14
N ARG A 319 12.30 -0.76 1.54
CA ARG A 319 11.47 -1.74 2.22
C ARG A 319 11.61 -3.13 1.61
N ALA A 320 11.51 -4.15 2.44
CA ALA A 320 11.45 -5.55 2.04
C ALA A 320 10.12 -6.18 2.50
N VAL A 321 9.64 -7.18 1.77
CA VAL A 321 8.40 -7.89 2.13
C VAL A 321 8.53 -8.65 3.45
N ASN A 322 9.75 -9.06 3.80
CA ASN A 322 10.11 -9.68 5.09
C ASN A 322 11.64 -9.73 5.26
N CYS A 323 12.10 -10.27 6.39
CA CYS A 323 13.53 -10.43 6.72
C CYS A 323 14.28 -11.52 5.91
N THR A 324 13.79 -11.98 4.77
CA THR A 324 14.54 -12.86 3.87
C THR A 324 14.91 -12.19 2.55
N PHE A 325 14.47 -10.95 2.36
CA PHE A 325 14.71 -10.17 1.15
C PHE A 325 15.54 -8.92 1.44
N GLU A 326 16.29 -8.50 0.44
CA GLU A 326 16.94 -7.19 0.46
C GLU A 326 15.91 -6.05 0.36
N PRO A 327 16.15 -4.90 0.98
CA PRO A 327 15.32 -3.72 0.79
C PRO A 327 15.47 -3.17 -0.63
N ILE A 328 14.33 -2.91 -1.25
CA ILE A 328 14.22 -2.18 -2.52
C ILE A 328 13.35 -0.95 -2.32
N VAL A 329 13.33 -0.04 -3.30
CA VAL A 329 12.48 1.16 -3.18
C VAL A 329 11.01 0.76 -3.29
N ARG A 330 10.20 1.11 -2.28
CA ARG A 330 8.76 0.79 -2.20
C ARG A 330 7.97 1.94 -1.59
N MET A 331 6.75 2.10 -2.05
CA MET A 331 5.78 3.01 -1.44
C MET A 331 5.46 2.64 0.02
N THR A 332 4.91 3.61 0.76
CA THR A 332 4.34 3.45 2.11
C THR A 332 2.84 3.75 2.08
N ASN A 333 2.38 4.91 2.58
CA ASN A 333 1.02 5.38 2.35
C ASN A 333 1.08 6.44 1.25
N THR A 334 0.64 6.07 0.04
CA THR A 334 0.62 6.97 -1.12
C THR A 334 -0.79 7.49 -1.34
N TYR A 335 -0.97 8.80 -1.40
CA TYR A 335 -2.29 9.41 -1.51
C TYR A 335 -2.28 10.75 -2.26
N ILE A 336 -3.43 11.10 -2.81
CA ILE A 336 -3.72 12.43 -3.32
C ILE A 336 -4.12 13.30 -2.13
N ASP A 337 -3.51 14.48 -1.97
CA ASP A 337 -3.86 15.43 -0.92
C ASP A 337 -5.19 16.11 -1.25
N LYS A 338 -5.88 16.64 -0.24
CA LYS A 338 -7.20 17.25 -0.38
C LYS A 338 -7.19 18.52 -1.23
N GLY A 339 -8.31 18.77 -1.90
CA GLY A 339 -8.65 20.06 -2.51
C GLY A 339 -9.53 20.92 -1.61
N GLU A 340 -10.39 21.72 -2.23
CA GLU A 340 -11.23 22.71 -1.54
C GLU A 340 -12.73 22.45 -1.70
N LEU A 341 -13.17 21.70 -2.71
CA LEU A 341 -14.57 21.42 -2.99
C LEU A 341 -15.19 20.47 -1.96
N THR A 342 -16.43 20.65 -1.63
CA THR A 342 -17.22 19.60 -1.00
C THR A 342 -17.47 18.47 -2.01
N LYS A 343 -17.84 17.28 -1.53
CA LYS A 343 -18.25 16.19 -2.42
C LYS A 343 -19.40 16.62 -3.33
N ASP A 344 -20.41 17.29 -2.79
CA ASP A 344 -21.61 17.70 -3.53
C ASP A 344 -21.29 18.72 -4.64
N GLU A 345 -20.44 19.71 -4.35
CA GLU A 345 -19.94 20.65 -5.36
C GLU A 345 -19.15 19.96 -6.47
N LEU A 346 -18.35 18.94 -6.12
CA LEU A 346 -17.61 18.16 -7.10
C LEU A 346 -18.54 17.44 -8.07
N PHE A 347 -19.59 16.78 -7.55
CA PHE A 347 -20.60 16.09 -8.36
C PHE A 347 -21.46 17.05 -9.16
N ALA A 348 -21.93 18.16 -8.58
CA ALA A 348 -22.74 19.18 -9.25
C ALA A 348 -22.08 19.75 -10.52
N GLY A 349 -20.74 19.72 -10.58
CA GLY A 349 -19.99 20.13 -11.77
C GLY A 349 -20.02 19.15 -12.95
N VAL A 350 -20.70 18.00 -12.86
CA VAL A 350 -20.76 16.98 -13.92
C VAL A 350 -22.17 16.93 -14.52
N LYS A 351 -22.32 17.38 -15.76
CA LYS A 351 -23.60 17.29 -16.50
C LYS A 351 -23.94 15.86 -16.91
N PHE A 352 -22.94 15.15 -17.46
CA PHE A 352 -23.00 13.72 -17.81
C PHE A 352 -21.61 13.11 -17.65
N GLY A 353 -21.52 11.95 -17.03
CA GLY A 353 -20.26 11.24 -16.79
C GLY A 353 -20.45 10.01 -15.91
N TYR A 354 -19.35 9.53 -15.33
CA TYR A 354 -19.38 8.31 -14.52
C TYR A 354 -18.71 8.51 -13.14
N TYR A 355 -19.26 7.82 -12.16
CA TYR A 355 -18.69 7.71 -10.82
C TYR A 355 -18.14 6.30 -10.62
N ILE A 356 -16.84 6.19 -10.40
CA ILE A 356 -16.16 4.95 -10.07
C ILE A 356 -16.11 4.83 -8.55
N LYS A 357 -16.95 3.95 -8.00
CA LYS A 357 -17.07 3.79 -6.55
C LYS A 357 -16.04 2.86 -5.98
N SER A 358 -15.82 1.70 -6.62
CA SER A 358 -14.83 0.71 -6.18
C SER A 358 -14.10 0.08 -7.36
N VAL A 359 -12.97 -0.54 -7.08
CA VAL A 359 -12.03 -1.06 -8.07
C VAL A 359 -11.66 -2.49 -7.72
N SER A 360 -11.64 -3.38 -8.71
CA SER A 360 -11.19 -4.76 -8.57
C SER A 360 -9.66 -4.85 -8.55
N HIS A 361 -9.02 -4.20 -9.51
CA HIS A 361 -7.55 -4.15 -9.63
C HIS A 361 -7.14 -2.98 -10.52
N GLY A 362 -5.87 -2.60 -10.39
CA GLY A 362 -5.22 -1.62 -11.23
C GLY A 362 -3.83 -2.08 -11.64
N SER A 363 -3.29 -1.47 -12.69
CA SER A 363 -1.90 -1.59 -13.10
C SER A 363 -1.47 -0.34 -13.86
N GLY A 364 -0.19 0.02 -13.79
CA GLY A 364 0.28 1.16 -14.56
C GLY A 364 1.77 1.43 -14.45
N MET A 365 2.28 2.13 -15.45
CA MET A 365 3.59 2.76 -15.48
C MET A 365 3.54 4.06 -16.29
N SER A 366 3.61 4.03 -17.63
CA SER A 366 3.39 5.19 -18.50
C SER A 366 1.92 5.32 -18.91
N LYS A 367 1.26 4.19 -19.10
CA LYS A 367 -0.20 4.08 -19.21
C LYS A 367 -0.72 3.34 -18.00
N PHE A 368 -1.94 3.65 -17.60
CA PHE A 368 -2.62 2.92 -16.52
C PHE A 368 -3.87 2.22 -17.07
N THR A 369 -4.24 1.17 -16.38
CA THR A 369 -5.50 0.44 -16.57
C THR A 369 -6.09 0.15 -15.20
N ILE A 370 -7.36 0.50 -15.02
CA ILE A 370 -8.12 0.24 -13.80
C ILE A 370 -9.40 -0.47 -14.20
N ALA A 371 -9.72 -1.57 -13.52
CA ALA A 371 -10.95 -2.31 -13.68
C ALA A 371 -11.92 -1.95 -12.54
N PRO A 372 -12.96 -1.12 -12.81
CA PRO A 372 -14.00 -0.84 -11.84
C PRO A 372 -14.76 -2.11 -11.43
N SER A 373 -15.13 -2.21 -10.15
CA SER A 373 -16.03 -3.24 -9.67
C SER A 373 -17.46 -2.71 -9.50
N VAL A 374 -17.62 -1.48 -9.01
CA VAL A 374 -18.92 -0.80 -8.91
C VAL A 374 -18.80 0.61 -9.49
N ALA A 375 -19.65 0.94 -10.43
CA ALA A 375 -19.71 2.25 -11.08
C ALA A 375 -21.14 2.70 -11.33
N TYR A 376 -21.32 4.01 -11.44
CA TYR A 376 -22.61 4.65 -11.64
C TYR A 376 -22.54 5.73 -12.71
N GLU A 377 -23.66 5.94 -13.39
CA GLU A 377 -23.87 7.10 -14.25
C GLU A 377 -24.13 8.35 -13.40
N ILE A 378 -23.63 9.49 -13.84
CA ILE A 378 -23.93 10.81 -13.29
C ILE A 378 -24.69 11.61 -14.35
N VAL A 379 -25.85 12.13 -13.99
CA VAL A 379 -26.64 13.05 -14.81
C VAL A 379 -27.00 14.29 -13.98
N ASP A 380 -26.65 15.46 -14.49
CA ASP A 380 -26.90 16.76 -13.82
C ASP A 380 -26.47 16.77 -12.33
N GLY A 381 -25.27 16.26 -12.07
CA GLY A 381 -24.65 16.18 -10.73
C GLY A 381 -25.18 15.09 -9.82
N LYS A 382 -26.11 14.27 -10.26
CA LYS A 382 -26.74 13.22 -9.44
C LYS A 382 -26.30 11.84 -9.91
N ILE A 383 -25.98 10.96 -8.94
CA ILE A 383 -25.79 9.54 -9.19
C ILE A 383 -27.16 8.96 -9.59
N THR A 384 -27.22 8.27 -10.73
CA THR A 384 -28.47 7.74 -11.30
C THR A 384 -28.46 6.21 -11.24
N ARG A 385 -28.08 5.54 -12.32
CA ARG A 385 -28.16 4.08 -12.45
C ARG A 385 -26.78 3.42 -12.37
N PRO A 386 -26.70 2.17 -11.90
CA PRO A 386 -25.47 1.41 -11.98
C PRO A 386 -25.10 1.08 -13.42
N VAL A 387 -23.79 1.16 -13.73
CA VAL A 387 -23.24 0.89 -15.06
C VAL A 387 -22.04 -0.05 -15.00
N LYS A 388 -21.92 -0.94 -16.00
CA LYS A 388 -20.79 -1.84 -16.18
C LYS A 388 -19.71 -1.13 -16.99
N ILE A 389 -18.60 -0.86 -16.36
CA ILE A 389 -17.38 -0.34 -16.98
C ILE A 389 -16.30 -1.40 -16.81
N SER A 390 -15.87 -1.99 -17.93
CA SER A 390 -14.85 -3.05 -17.90
C SER A 390 -13.47 -2.49 -17.60
N VAL A 391 -13.18 -1.29 -18.12
CA VAL A 391 -11.88 -0.65 -17.95
C VAL A 391 -11.97 0.87 -18.08
N ILE A 392 -11.19 1.56 -17.27
CA ILE A 392 -10.78 2.94 -17.49
C ILE A 392 -9.27 2.96 -17.71
N THR A 393 -8.83 3.72 -18.71
CA THR A 393 -7.43 3.76 -19.10
C THR A 393 -7.01 5.13 -19.61
N GLY A 394 -5.71 5.39 -19.61
CA GLY A 394 -5.15 6.62 -20.15
C GLY A 394 -3.63 6.67 -20.04
N ASP A 395 -3.04 7.71 -20.65
CA ASP A 395 -1.67 8.11 -20.35
C ASP A 395 -1.62 8.82 -18.99
N VAL A 396 -0.63 8.48 -18.18
CA VAL A 396 -0.55 8.95 -16.79
C VAL A 396 -0.48 10.47 -16.71
N PHE A 397 0.50 11.09 -17.34
CA PHE A 397 0.68 12.55 -17.22
C PHE A 397 -0.44 13.34 -17.88
N THR A 398 -0.94 12.87 -19.01
CA THR A 398 -2.10 13.46 -19.67
C THR A 398 -3.31 13.46 -18.73
N THR A 399 -3.61 12.32 -18.11
CA THR A 399 -4.76 12.20 -17.21
C THR A 399 -4.59 13.03 -15.93
N LEU A 400 -3.38 13.07 -15.35
CA LEU A 400 -3.10 13.94 -14.18
C LEU A 400 -3.29 15.43 -14.52
N GLY A 401 -3.02 15.84 -15.77
CA GLY A 401 -3.28 17.18 -16.27
C GLY A 401 -4.76 17.52 -16.41
N LEU A 402 -5.61 16.50 -16.61
CA LEU A 402 -7.06 16.63 -16.76
C LEU A 402 -7.87 16.61 -15.45
N ILE A 403 -7.19 16.52 -14.30
CA ILE A 403 -7.83 16.65 -12.99
C ILE A 403 -8.27 18.10 -12.81
N ASP A 404 -9.57 18.32 -12.68
CA ASP A 404 -10.19 19.64 -12.57
C ASP A 404 -10.97 19.86 -11.27
N GLY A 405 -11.02 18.86 -10.37
CA GLY A 405 -11.66 18.98 -9.08
C GLY A 405 -11.18 17.96 -8.06
N LEU A 406 -10.99 18.40 -6.82
CA LEU A 406 -10.62 17.57 -5.67
C LEU A 406 -11.49 17.94 -4.48
N SER A 407 -12.03 16.94 -3.76
CA SER A 407 -12.79 17.22 -2.53
C SER A 407 -11.89 17.58 -1.35
N ASN A 408 -12.48 18.19 -0.34
CA ASN A 408 -11.76 18.77 0.81
C ASN A 408 -11.43 17.77 1.93
N LYS A 409 -11.68 16.48 1.73
CA LYS A 409 -11.43 15.43 2.72
C LYS A 409 -10.66 14.26 2.08
N VAL A 410 -9.56 13.87 2.70
CA VAL A 410 -8.84 12.63 2.36
C VAL A 410 -9.41 11.48 3.18
N GLU A 411 -9.65 10.36 2.52
CA GLU A 411 -10.01 9.09 3.15
C GLU A 411 -8.94 8.06 2.84
N PHE A 412 -8.48 7.36 3.88
CA PHE A 412 -7.46 6.33 3.75
C PHE A 412 -8.09 4.95 3.73
N MET A 413 -7.56 4.10 2.86
CA MET A 413 -7.90 2.69 2.79
C MET A 413 -6.79 1.85 3.40
N SER A 414 -7.15 0.94 4.29
CA SER A 414 -6.25 -0.05 4.87
C SER A 414 -6.62 -1.44 4.35
N PHE A 415 -5.66 -2.10 3.73
CA PHE A 415 -5.82 -3.45 3.20
C PHE A 415 -5.16 -4.45 4.15
N VAL A 416 -5.85 -5.58 4.34
CA VAL A 416 -5.32 -6.71 5.12
C VAL A 416 -5.10 -7.93 4.25
N SER A 417 -5.78 -7.99 3.12
CA SER A 417 -5.60 -8.99 2.07
C SER A 417 -5.00 -8.33 0.84
N GLY A 418 -3.94 -8.91 0.28
CA GLY A 418 -3.21 -8.33 -0.82
C GLY A 418 -2.11 -7.35 -0.38
N GLY A 419 -1.66 -6.52 -1.29
CA GLY A 419 -0.59 -5.54 -1.11
C GLY A 419 0.11 -5.22 -2.42
N CYS A 420 1.08 -4.33 -2.35
CA CYS A 420 1.88 -3.93 -3.51
C CYS A 420 2.86 -5.03 -3.92
N GLY A 421 2.93 -5.32 -5.22
CA GLY A 421 3.90 -6.24 -5.82
C GLY A 421 4.99 -5.49 -6.58
N LYS A 422 6.25 -5.92 -6.41
CA LYS A 422 7.37 -5.46 -7.22
C LYS A 422 8.46 -6.51 -7.23
N MET A 423 8.91 -6.90 -8.41
CA MET A 423 9.82 -8.03 -8.57
C MET A 423 9.22 -9.27 -7.88
N GLU A 424 10.00 -10.02 -7.11
CA GLU A 424 9.52 -11.20 -6.38
C GLU A 424 8.95 -10.87 -4.99
N GLN A 425 8.90 -9.59 -4.62
CA GLN A 425 8.45 -9.13 -3.31
C GLN A 425 6.96 -8.76 -3.32
N ASN A 426 6.10 -9.75 -3.10
CA ASN A 426 4.63 -9.62 -3.06
C ASN A 426 4.03 -10.59 -2.02
N PRO A 427 3.01 -10.19 -1.24
CA PRO A 427 2.49 -8.83 -1.09
C PRO A 427 3.24 -8.02 -0.03
N LEU A 428 3.53 -6.75 -0.30
CA LEU A 428 4.01 -5.81 0.70
C LEU A 428 2.85 -4.92 1.19
N PRO A 429 2.58 -4.81 2.50
CA PRO A 429 1.56 -3.90 3.01
C PRO A 429 1.86 -2.46 2.64
N VAL A 430 0.87 -1.81 2.05
CA VAL A 430 0.87 -0.38 1.70
C VAL A 430 -0.49 0.22 2.02
N GLY A 431 -0.54 1.52 2.28
CA GLY A 431 -1.77 2.27 2.37
C GLY A 431 -1.93 3.18 1.17
N PHE A 432 -3.16 3.45 0.79
CA PHE A 432 -3.48 4.44 -0.21
C PHE A 432 -4.80 5.15 0.12
N GLY A 433 -5.03 6.25 -0.54
CA GLY A 433 -6.22 7.03 -0.30
C GLY A 433 -6.21 8.30 -1.14
N GLY A 434 -7.22 9.13 -0.89
CA GLY A 434 -7.36 10.40 -1.54
C GLY A 434 -8.67 11.08 -1.17
N PRO A 435 -8.93 12.24 -1.77
CA PRO A 435 -10.26 12.84 -1.83
C PRO A 435 -11.08 12.16 -2.95
N TYR A 436 -12.33 12.57 -3.13
CA TYR A 436 -13.00 12.39 -4.43
C TYR A 436 -12.24 13.22 -5.46
N VAL A 437 -11.97 12.62 -6.62
CA VAL A 437 -11.19 13.25 -7.70
C VAL A 437 -12.04 13.30 -8.96
N ARG A 438 -12.21 14.51 -9.53
CA ARG A 438 -12.85 14.67 -10.84
C ARG A 438 -11.77 14.83 -11.89
N VAL A 439 -11.87 13.99 -12.91
CA VAL A 439 -11.08 14.05 -14.13
C VAL A 439 -12.02 14.43 -15.27
N SER A 440 -11.72 15.53 -15.94
CA SER A 440 -12.62 16.08 -16.98
C SER A 440 -12.78 15.16 -18.18
N LYS A 441 -11.83 14.25 -18.40
CA LYS A 441 -11.84 13.34 -19.56
C LYS A 441 -11.01 12.08 -19.27
N MET A 442 -11.65 10.92 -19.26
CA MET A 442 -11.02 9.59 -19.20
C MET A 442 -11.69 8.64 -20.18
N PHE A 443 -10.92 7.77 -20.82
CA PHE A 443 -11.47 6.70 -21.64
C PHE A 443 -12.06 5.60 -20.75
N ALA A 444 -13.31 5.23 -21.03
CA ALA A 444 -14.05 4.17 -20.35
C ALA A 444 -14.75 3.26 -21.37
N GLN A 445 -14.74 1.94 -21.11
CA GLN A 445 -15.50 0.95 -21.89
C GLN A 445 -15.98 -0.21 -21.03
#